data_40faa691eec189cd55d89e366694d730
#
_entry.id   40faa691eec189cd55d89e366694d730
#
_cell.length_a   1.000
_cell.length_b   1.000
_cell.length_c   1.000
_cell.angle_alpha   90.00
_cell.angle_beta   90.00
_cell.angle_gamma   90.00
#
_symmetry.space_group_name_H-M   'P 1'
#
loop_
_entity.id
_entity.type
_entity.pdbx_description
1 polymer ?
#
loop_
_entity_poly.entity_id
_entity_poly.type
_entity_poly.pdbx_seq_one_letter_code
_entity_poly.pdbx_strand_id
1 'polypeptide(L)'
;MNKHYQIVIIGGGTAGVTVASRLLRKNQNLKEKIAIIDPADHHYYQPLWTLVGAGVSSLKSSRKDMESVIPEGANWIKQAVSSFQPENNSVILGDNTVVYYDFLVVAPGLQINWSSIKGLKENIGKNGVCSNYSPDYVNETWNQISNFKQGNAIFTHPNTPIKCGGAPMKIMYLAEDYFRKHKIRSNANVIYATPKDALFDVGKYNKELERIVEERNITVNYN
;
A
#
# COMPACT_ATOMS: atom_id res chain seq x y z
N MET A 1 -4.75 -33.13 -6.25
CA MET A 1 -4.97 -33.77 -4.92
C MET A 1 -5.55 -32.71 -4.00
N ASN A 2 -6.66 -33.03 -3.32
CA ASN A 2 -7.24 -32.13 -2.32
C ASN A 2 -6.30 -31.99 -1.13
N LYS A 3 -6.00 -30.75 -0.72
CA LYS A 3 -5.14 -30.44 0.41
C LYS A 3 -6.02 -29.97 1.57
N HIS A 4 -5.72 -30.39 2.79
CA HIS A 4 -6.36 -29.89 4.01
C HIS A 4 -5.33 -29.29 4.95
N TYR A 5 -5.63 -28.09 5.46
CA TYR A 5 -4.84 -27.43 6.49
C TYR A 5 -5.75 -27.02 7.65
N GLN A 6 -5.23 -27.02 8.85
CA GLN A 6 -5.98 -26.55 9.99
C GLN A 6 -6.31 -25.05 9.85
N ILE A 7 -5.37 -24.26 9.34
CA ILE A 7 -5.57 -22.82 9.12
C ILE A 7 -5.12 -22.47 7.71
N VAL A 8 -6.02 -21.87 6.94
CA VAL A 8 -5.71 -21.27 5.63
C VAL A 8 -5.74 -19.76 5.76
N ILE A 9 -4.71 -19.10 5.25
CA ILE A 9 -4.56 -17.65 5.25
C ILE A 9 -4.48 -17.19 3.81
N ILE A 10 -5.43 -16.36 3.38
CA ILE A 10 -5.44 -15.76 2.04
C ILE A 10 -4.71 -14.44 2.11
N GLY A 11 -3.60 -14.36 1.36
CA GLY A 11 -2.72 -13.18 1.29
C GLY A 11 -1.45 -13.32 2.13
N GLY A 12 -0.28 -13.26 1.47
CA GLY A 12 1.07 -13.24 2.04
C GLY A 12 1.59 -11.82 2.34
N GLY A 13 0.69 -10.84 2.40
CA GLY A 13 1.01 -9.48 2.82
C GLY A 13 1.30 -9.38 4.32
N THR A 14 1.50 -8.15 4.81
CA THR A 14 1.84 -7.88 6.22
C THR A 14 0.87 -8.55 7.20
N ALA A 15 -0.44 -8.51 6.91
CA ALA A 15 -1.44 -9.09 7.80
C ALA A 15 -1.33 -10.61 7.86
N GLY A 16 -1.31 -11.30 6.71
CA GLY A 16 -1.26 -12.76 6.66
C GLY A 16 0.02 -13.33 7.27
N VAL A 17 1.18 -12.79 6.91
CA VAL A 17 2.47 -13.21 7.49
C VAL A 17 2.52 -12.95 9.00
N THR A 18 1.97 -11.82 9.47
CA THR A 18 1.91 -11.53 10.91
C THR A 18 1.04 -12.53 11.66
N VAL A 19 -0.14 -12.87 11.11
CA VAL A 19 -1.03 -13.87 11.74
C VAL A 19 -0.34 -15.22 11.82
N ALA A 20 0.23 -15.72 10.70
CA ALA A 20 0.94 -16.99 10.66
C ALA A 20 2.10 -17.03 11.70
N SER A 21 2.94 -15.99 11.70
CA SER A 21 4.08 -15.87 12.61
C SER A 21 3.64 -15.88 14.09
N ARG A 22 2.55 -15.17 14.42
CA ARG A 22 2.04 -15.13 15.79
C ARG A 22 1.45 -16.46 16.23
N LEU A 23 0.71 -17.13 15.35
CA LEU A 23 0.13 -18.44 15.63
C LEU A 23 1.21 -19.50 15.87
N LEU A 24 2.20 -19.59 15.01
CA LEU A 24 3.32 -20.53 15.13
C LEU A 24 4.15 -20.28 16.38
N ARG A 25 4.40 -19.01 16.75
CA ARG A 25 5.10 -18.69 18.01
C ARG A 25 4.33 -19.09 19.26
N LYS A 26 3.00 -18.97 19.22
CA LYS A 26 2.13 -19.33 20.36
C LYS A 26 1.89 -20.82 20.48
N ASN A 27 1.85 -21.54 19.37
CA ASN A 27 1.53 -22.97 19.35
C ASN A 27 2.35 -23.69 18.27
N GLN A 28 3.41 -24.36 18.68
CA GLN A 28 4.30 -25.13 17.81
C GLN A 28 3.61 -26.36 17.17
N ASN A 29 2.48 -26.82 17.72
CA ASN A 29 1.69 -27.91 17.13
C ASN A 29 1.01 -27.50 15.82
N LEU A 30 1.05 -26.21 15.46
CA LEU A 30 0.55 -25.68 14.18
C LEU A 30 1.57 -25.76 13.03
N LYS A 31 2.81 -26.18 13.29
CA LYS A 31 3.80 -26.42 12.23
C LYS A 31 3.22 -27.38 11.20
N GLU A 32 3.44 -27.06 9.91
CA GLU A 32 2.91 -27.79 8.73
C GLU A 32 1.37 -27.83 8.62
N LYS A 33 0.64 -27.19 9.53
CA LYS A 33 -0.83 -27.13 9.54
C LYS A 33 -1.38 -25.77 9.09
N ILE A 34 -0.51 -24.81 8.81
CA ILE A 34 -0.87 -23.48 8.28
C ILE A 34 -0.47 -23.41 6.83
N ALA A 35 -1.40 -22.95 5.95
CA ALA A 35 -1.09 -22.55 4.60
C ALA A 35 -1.32 -21.07 4.40
N ILE A 36 -0.38 -20.40 3.73
CA ILE A 36 -0.53 -19.03 3.19
C ILE A 36 -0.70 -19.15 1.68
N ILE A 37 -1.79 -18.63 1.13
CA ILE A 37 -2.08 -18.63 -0.30
C ILE A 37 -1.87 -17.21 -0.82
N ASP A 38 -0.86 -17.04 -1.68
CA ASP A 38 -0.53 -15.75 -2.32
C ASP A 38 0.23 -16.00 -3.62
N PRO A 39 -0.17 -15.40 -4.76
CA PRO A 39 0.48 -15.60 -6.05
C PRO A 39 1.78 -14.79 -6.21
N ALA A 40 2.03 -13.79 -5.36
CA ALA A 40 3.11 -12.83 -5.56
C ALA A 40 4.50 -13.43 -5.26
N ASP A 41 5.48 -13.11 -6.10
CA ASP A 41 6.89 -13.49 -5.88
C ASP A 41 7.53 -12.67 -4.75
N HIS A 42 7.00 -11.47 -4.50
CA HIS A 42 7.61 -10.50 -3.62
C HIS A 42 6.65 -9.96 -2.58
N HIS A 43 7.15 -9.83 -1.37
CA HIS A 43 6.52 -9.09 -0.29
C HIS A 43 7.06 -7.66 -0.26
N TYR A 44 6.15 -6.68 -0.14
CA TYR A 44 6.50 -5.26 -0.02
C TYR A 44 6.09 -4.70 1.34
N TYR A 45 7.04 -4.02 2.01
CA TYR A 45 6.73 -3.17 3.15
C TYR A 45 6.24 -1.81 2.64
N GLN A 46 4.95 -1.74 2.33
CA GLN A 46 4.31 -0.58 1.68
C GLN A 46 4.47 0.76 2.41
N PRO A 47 4.51 0.84 3.77
CA PRO A 47 4.73 2.12 4.45
C PRO A 47 6.01 2.86 4.05
N LEU A 48 7.00 2.14 3.51
CA LEU A 48 8.24 2.73 3.01
C LEU A 48 8.09 3.47 1.68
N TRP A 49 7.01 3.21 0.93
CA TRP A 49 6.84 3.80 -0.41
C TRP A 49 6.70 5.33 -0.40
N THR A 50 6.18 5.94 0.65
CA THR A 50 6.23 7.40 0.80
C THR A 50 7.67 7.93 0.82
N LEU A 51 8.59 7.23 1.46
CA LEU A 51 10.01 7.59 1.48
C LEU A 51 10.71 7.27 0.16
N VAL A 52 10.27 6.21 -0.54
CA VAL A 52 10.76 5.91 -1.90
C VAL A 52 10.32 6.99 -2.87
N GLY A 53 9.04 7.39 -2.86
CA GLY A 53 8.50 8.46 -3.70
C GLY A 53 9.12 9.84 -3.40
N ALA A 54 9.71 10.01 -2.22
CA ALA A 54 10.45 11.22 -1.83
C ALA A 54 11.98 11.12 -2.06
N GLY A 55 12.48 10.02 -2.62
CA GLY A 55 13.91 9.82 -2.87
C GLY A 55 14.77 9.53 -1.63
N VAL A 56 14.14 9.30 -0.48
CA VAL A 56 14.83 9.03 0.80
C VAL A 56 15.21 7.55 0.93
N SER A 57 14.49 6.67 0.25
CA SER A 57 14.70 5.22 0.25
C SER A 57 14.60 4.64 -1.16
N SER A 58 15.05 3.41 -1.36
CA SER A 58 14.90 2.71 -2.64
C SER A 58 13.71 1.74 -2.60
N LEU A 59 13.08 1.50 -3.76
CA LEU A 59 12.05 0.46 -3.88
C LEU A 59 12.58 -0.92 -3.47
N LYS A 60 13.84 -1.21 -3.81
CA LYS A 60 14.51 -2.46 -3.46
C LYS A 60 14.54 -2.69 -1.94
N SER A 61 14.75 -1.65 -1.12
CA SER A 61 14.78 -1.77 0.33
C SER A 61 13.41 -2.06 0.95
N SER A 62 12.30 -1.78 0.22
CA SER A 62 10.95 -2.12 0.64
C SER A 62 10.51 -3.53 0.25
N ARG A 63 11.31 -4.26 -0.55
CA ARG A 63 10.96 -5.54 -1.16
C ARG A 63 11.79 -6.68 -0.58
N LYS A 64 11.15 -7.81 -0.37
CA LYS A 64 11.79 -9.10 -0.08
C LYS A 64 11.13 -10.20 -0.92
N ASP A 65 11.86 -11.27 -1.18
CA ASP A 65 11.28 -12.46 -1.81
C ASP A 65 10.25 -13.06 -0.85
N MET A 66 9.09 -13.47 -1.40
CA MET A 66 7.97 -13.97 -0.59
C MET A 66 8.42 -15.16 0.26
N GLU A 67 9.16 -16.10 -0.31
CA GLU A 67 9.67 -17.26 0.38
C GLU A 67 10.46 -16.88 1.65
N SER A 68 11.24 -15.80 1.62
CA SER A 68 12.06 -15.35 2.75
C SER A 68 11.25 -14.74 3.90
N VAL A 69 9.98 -14.41 3.68
CA VAL A 69 9.09 -13.82 4.70
C VAL A 69 8.03 -14.79 5.19
N ILE A 70 7.81 -15.90 4.49
CA ILE A 70 6.93 -16.98 4.97
C ILE A 70 7.54 -17.57 6.25
N PRO A 71 6.78 -17.62 7.37
CA PRO A 71 7.32 -18.15 8.62
C PRO A 71 7.67 -19.63 8.49
N GLU A 72 8.79 -20.04 9.09
CA GLU A 72 9.15 -21.45 9.20
C GLU A 72 8.00 -22.27 9.85
N GLY A 73 7.60 -23.36 9.20
CA GLY A 73 6.46 -24.18 9.60
C GLY A 73 5.12 -23.76 9.01
N ALA A 74 5.08 -22.71 8.16
CA ALA A 74 3.93 -22.44 7.30
C ALA A 74 4.20 -22.89 5.86
N ASN A 75 3.18 -23.40 5.19
CA ASN A 75 3.24 -23.80 3.79
C ASN A 75 2.84 -22.62 2.90
N TRP A 76 3.67 -22.25 1.93
CA TRP A 76 3.30 -21.28 0.92
C TRP A 76 2.72 -21.97 -0.31
N ILE A 77 1.49 -21.60 -0.68
CA ILE A 77 0.84 -22.00 -1.92
C ILE A 77 0.85 -20.79 -2.86
N LYS A 78 1.73 -20.85 -3.84
CA LYS A 78 1.93 -19.77 -4.83
C LYS A 78 0.84 -19.79 -5.90
N GLN A 79 -0.38 -19.44 -5.49
CA GLN A 79 -1.57 -19.41 -6.33
C GLN A 79 -2.51 -18.29 -5.88
N ALA A 80 -3.39 -17.86 -6.78
CA ALA A 80 -4.50 -16.99 -6.42
C ALA A 80 -5.72 -17.84 -6.03
N VAL A 81 -6.51 -17.36 -5.07
CA VAL A 81 -7.85 -17.91 -4.81
C VAL A 81 -8.81 -17.36 -5.87
N SER A 82 -9.53 -18.24 -6.56
CA SER A 82 -10.52 -17.90 -7.55
C SER A 82 -11.93 -17.84 -6.97
N SER A 83 -12.23 -18.70 -5.96
CA SER A 83 -13.53 -18.66 -5.29
C SER A 83 -13.47 -19.20 -3.87
N PHE A 84 -14.47 -18.81 -3.07
CA PHE A 84 -14.68 -19.26 -1.70
C PHE A 84 -15.90 -20.18 -1.65
N GLN A 85 -15.79 -21.27 -0.90
CA GLN A 85 -16.83 -22.26 -0.67
C GLN A 85 -17.04 -22.45 0.83
N PRO A 86 -17.57 -21.46 1.55
CA PRO A 86 -17.63 -21.50 3.02
C PRO A 86 -18.48 -22.64 3.56
N GLU A 87 -19.51 -23.09 2.83
CA GLU A 87 -20.36 -24.20 3.20
C GLU A 87 -19.60 -25.54 3.28
N ASN A 88 -18.50 -25.62 2.50
CA ASN A 88 -17.64 -26.80 2.43
C ASN A 88 -16.30 -26.61 3.17
N ASN A 89 -16.14 -25.50 3.89
CA ASN A 89 -14.85 -25.11 4.51
C ASN A 89 -13.68 -25.22 3.51
N SER A 90 -13.84 -24.65 2.30
CA SER A 90 -12.82 -24.76 1.26
C SER A 90 -12.70 -23.48 0.42
N VAL A 91 -11.55 -23.37 -0.26
CA VAL A 91 -11.29 -22.38 -1.31
C VAL A 91 -10.85 -23.09 -2.57
N ILE A 92 -11.18 -22.51 -3.73
CA ILE A 92 -10.76 -22.99 -5.04
C ILE A 92 -9.63 -22.06 -5.54
N LEU A 93 -8.53 -22.64 -5.99
CA LEU A 93 -7.40 -21.92 -6.57
C LEU A 93 -7.61 -21.67 -8.07
N GLY A 94 -6.75 -20.84 -8.65
CA GLY A 94 -6.79 -20.51 -10.08
C GLY A 94 -6.62 -21.69 -11.02
N ASP A 95 -6.00 -22.78 -10.57
CA ASP A 95 -5.82 -24.05 -11.29
C ASP A 95 -6.90 -25.10 -10.98
N ASN A 96 -8.00 -24.70 -10.35
CA ASN A 96 -9.09 -25.54 -9.86
C ASN A 96 -8.71 -26.51 -8.72
N THR A 97 -7.55 -26.39 -8.12
CA THR A 97 -7.22 -27.13 -6.89
C THR A 97 -8.12 -26.68 -5.76
N VAL A 98 -8.66 -27.63 -4.99
CA VAL A 98 -9.47 -27.36 -3.81
C VAL A 98 -8.59 -27.48 -2.57
N VAL A 99 -8.65 -26.48 -1.70
CA VAL A 99 -7.94 -26.44 -0.41
C VAL A 99 -8.97 -26.32 0.71
N TYR A 100 -9.00 -27.32 1.58
CA TYR A 100 -9.90 -27.39 2.74
C TYR A 100 -9.23 -26.78 3.98
N TYR A 101 -10.05 -26.27 4.92
CA TYR A 101 -9.58 -25.67 6.16
C TYR A 101 -10.54 -25.93 7.34
N ASP A 102 -10.01 -25.88 8.55
CA ASP A 102 -10.82 -25.76 9.76
C ASP A 102 -11.08 -24.28 10.09
N PHE A 103 -10.08 -23.41 9.86
CA PHE A 103 -10.17 -21.96 10.06
C PHE A 103 -9.64 -21.20 8.83
N LEU A 104 -10.34 -20.14 8.45
CA LEU A 104 -9.97 -19.28 7.35
C LEU A 104 -9.65 -17.86 7.83
N VAL A 105 -8.52 -17.33 7.40
CA VAL A 105 -8.14 -15.92 7.57
C VAL A 105 -8.10 -15.25 6.18
N VAL A 106 -8.88 -14.21 5.98
CA VAL A 106 -8.95 -13.50 4.70
C VAL A 106 -8.24 -12.15 4.82
N ALA A 107 -7.06 -12.05 4.22
CA ALA A 107 -6.18 -10.88 4.29
C ALA A 107 -5.55 -10.53 2.93
N PRO A 108 -6.30 -10.47 1.81
CA PRO A 108 -5.76 -10.31 0.46
C PRO A 108 -5.23 -8.90 0.18
N GLY A 109 -5.41 -7.96 1.11
CA GLY A 109 -5.09 -6.56 0.90
C GLY A 109 -6.11 -5.84 0.01
N LEU A 110 -5.64 -4.83 -0.71
CA LEU A 110 -6.47 -4.07 -1.65
C LEU A 110 -5.79 -3.98 -3.02
N GLN A 111 -6.59 -3.83 -4.03
CA GLN A 111 -6.17 -3.51 -5.39
C GLN A 111 -6.66 -2.12 -5.75
N ILE A 112 -5.79 -1.30 -6.36
CA ILE A 112 -6.15 0.05 -6.77
C ILE A 112 -6.84 -0.02 -8.14
N ASN A 113 -8.05 0.52 -8.21
CA ASN A 113 -8.78 0.62 -9.47
C ASN A 113 -8.45 1.94 -10.18
N TRP A 114 -7.37 1.95 -10.95
CA TRP A 114 -6.94 3.13 -11.72
C TRP A 114 -8.00 3.57 -12.75
N SER A 115 -8.82 2.67 -13.24
CA SER A 115 -9.86 2.98 -14.24
C SER A 115 -11.11 3.66 -13.66
N SER A 116 -11.24 3.74 -12.34
CA SER A 116 -12.36 4.44 -11.69
C SER A 116 -12.32 5.96 -11.89
N ILE A 117 -11.15 6.51 -12.26
CA ILE A 117 -10.98 7.92 -12.58
C ILE A 117 -10.66 8.03 -14.07
N LYS A 118 -11.49 8.77 -14.81
CA LYS A 118 -11.33 8.96 -16.27
C LYS A 118 -9.94 9.54 -16.57
N GLY A 119 -9.19 8.87 -17.45
CA GLY A 119 -7.87 9.29 -17.90
C GLY A 119 -6.73 8.89 -16.96
N LEU A 120 -7.01 8.40 -15.75
CA LEU A 120 -5.93 8.05 -14.81
C LEU A 120 -5.16 6.81 -15.27
N LYS A 121 -5.86 5.76 -15.68
CA LYS A 121 -5.22 4.49 -16.12
C LYS A 121 -4.26 4.70 -17.29
N GLU A 122 -4.60 5.58 -18.21
CA GLU A 122 -3.81 5.87 -19.41
C GLU A 122 -2.59 6.76 -19.13
N ASN A 123 -2.64 7.53 -18.03
CA ASN A 123 -1.61 8.53 -17.73
C ASN A 123 -0.75 8.19 -16.51
N ILE A 124 -1.16 7.26 -15.65
CA ILE A 124 -0.38 6.88 -14.48
C ILE A 124 1.03 6.40 -14.87
N GLY A 125 2.05 6.96 -14.24
CA GLY A 125 3.46 6.69 -14.56
C GLY A 125 4.03 7.53 -15.69
N LYS A 126 3.27 8.51 -16.25
CA LYS A 126 3.71 9.43 -17.31
C LYS A 126 2.94 10.75 -17.23
N ASN A 127 3.33 11.73 -18.08
CA ASN A 127 2.66 13.02 -18.20
C ASN A 127 2.50 13.80 -16.87
N GLY A 128 3.43 13.63 -15.93
CA GLY A 128 3.35 14.25 -14.60
C GLY A 128 2.39 13.57 -13.63
N VAL A 129 1.75 12.47 -14.03
CA VAL A 129 0.80 11.71 -13.18
C VAL A 129 1.51 10.51 -12.56
N CYS A 130 1.61 10.46 -11.23
CA CYS A 130 2.33 9.42 -10.51
C CYS A 130 1.58 9.02 -9.24
N SER A 131 2.04 7.95 -8.61
CA SER A 131 1.48 7.47 -7.33
C SER A 131 2.53 6.75 -6.50
N ASN A 132 2.54 7.02 -5.20
CA ASN A 132 3.33 6.25 -4.23
C ASN A 132 2.55 5.08 -3.59
N TYR A 133 1.41 4.69 -4.18
CA TYR A 133 0.60 3.55 -3.74
C TYR A 133 0.82 2.27 -4.56
N SER A 134 1.72 2.29 -5.56
CA SER A 134 2.09 1.11 -6.35
C SER A 134 3.60 1.01 -6.47
N PRO A 135 4.19 -0.20 -6.40
CA PRO A 135 5.61 -0.42 -6.66
C PRO A 135 5.99 -0.08 -8.11
N ASP A 136 5.03 -0.17 -9.04
CA ASP A 136 5.26 0.11 -10.47
C ASP A 136 5.44 1.60 -10.74
N TYR A 137 4.83 2.48 -9.92
CA TYR A 137 4.78 3.92 -10.17
C TYR A 137 5.51 4.77 -9.13
N VAL A 138 5.93 4.20 -8.00
CA VAL A 138 6.52 4.98 -6.90
C VAL A 138 7.84 5.65 -7.28
N ASN A 139 8.66 5.03 -8.14
CA ASN A 139 9.88 5.64 -8.64
C ASN A 139 9.60 6.85 -9.53
N GLU A 140 8.48 6.82 -10.27
CA GLU A 140 8.07 7.98 -11.07
C GLU A 140 7.66 9.15 -10.18
N THR A 141 7.10 8.91 -8.99
CA THR A 141 6.83 9.98 -8.02
C THR A 141 8.10 10.74 -7.67
N TRP A 142 9.20 10.03 -7.37
CA TRP A 142 10.48 10.66 -7.14
C TRP A 142 11.02 11.38 -8.37
N ASN A 143 10.90 10.76 -9.54
CA ASN A 143 11.34 11.37 -10.80
C ASN A 143 10.62 12.71 -11.06
N GLN A 144 9.31 12.78 -10.85
CA GLN A 144 8.52 14.01 -10.99
C GLN A 144 8.93 15.07 -9.95
N ILE A 145 9.12 14.70 -8.69
CA ILE A 145 9.53 15.62 -7.63
C ILE A 145 10.94 16.18 -7.88
N SER A 146 11.90 15.31 -8.20
CA SER A 146 13.31 15.71 -8.38
C SER A 146 13.56 16.55 -9.63
N ASN A 147 12.75 16.37 -10.68
CA ASN A 147 12.83 17.14 -11.91
C ASN A 147 11.88 18.33 -11.97
N PHE A 148 11.07 18.54 -10.93
CA PHE A 148 10.14 19.67 -10.88
C PHE A 148 10.89 21.01 -10.93
N LYS A 149 10.40 21.95 -11.75
CA LYS A 149 11.00 23.28 -11.92
C LYS A 149 10.05 24.41 -11.51
N GLN A 150 8.81 24.33 -11.98
CA GLN A 150 7.78 25.35 -11.74
C GLN A 150 6.39 24.81 -12.03
N GLY A 151 5.37 25.50 -11.52
CA GLY A 151 3.95 25.23 -11.79
C GLY A 151 3.23 24.60 -10.62
N ASN A 152 2.16 23.84 -10.90
CA ASN A 152 1.33 23.21 -9.89
C ASN A 152 1.87 21.84 -9.52
N ALA A 153 2.14 21.65 -8.22
CA ALA A 153 2.42 20.35 -7.62
C ALA A 153 1.19 19.91 -6.81
N ILE A 154 0.36 19.06 -7.40
CA ILE A 154 -0.94 18.67 -6.84
C ILE A 154 -0.81 17.31 -6.17
N PHE A 155 -1.20 17.24 -4.89
CA PHE A 155 -1.24 16.03 -4.09
C PHE A 155 -2.69 15.73 -3.72
N THR A 156 -3.15 14.51 -4.00
CA THR A 156 -4.56 14.17 -3.84
C THR A 156 -4.79 13.12 -2.76
N HIS A 157 -5.85 13.31 -1.99
CA HIS A 157 -6.45 12.27 -1.17
C HIS A 157 -7.73 11.79 -1.87
N PRO A 158 -7.84 10.52 -2.28
CA PRO A 158 -9.02 10.07 -3.02
C PRO A 158 -10.25 9.96 -2.12
N ASN A 159 -11.44 10.13 -2.70
CA ASN A 159 -12.72 9.89 -2.02
C ASN A 159 -13.07 8.39 -2.00
N THR A 160 -12.17 7.58 -1.46
CA THR A 160 -12.31 6.13 -1.29
C THR A 160 -11.65 5.69 0.01
N PRO A 161 -11.97 4.52 0.55
CA PRO A 161 -11.17 3.94 1.63
C PRO A 161 -9.69 3.81 1.22
N ILE A 162 -8.80 4.22 2.11
CA ILE A 162 -7.35 4.13 1.92
C ILE A 162 -6.67 3.45 3.12
N LYS A 163 -5.49 2.87 2.90
CA LYS A 163 -4.75 2.18 3.97
C LYS A 163 -4.20 3.13 5.04
N CYS A 164 -3.80 4.33 4.65
CA CYS A 164 -3.12 5.28 5.54
C CYS A 164 -3.58 6.71 5.22
N GLY A 165 -4.40 7.30 6.10
CA GLY A 165 -4.90 8.67 5.95
C GLY A 165 -3.81 9.74 5.92
N GLY A 166 -2.62 9.48 6.46
CA GLY A 166 -1.49 10.39 6.43
C GLY A 166 -0.57 10.28 5.21
N ALA A 167 -0.68 9.22 4.40
CA ALA A 167 0.25 9.01 3.30
C ALA A 167 0.19 10.10 2.20
N PRO A 168 -1.00 10.58 1.78
CA PRO A 168 -1.10 11.68 0.81
C PRO A 168 -0.43 12.96 1.28
N MET A 169 -0.65 13.36 2.53
CA MET A 169 0.02 14.52 3.10
C MET A 169 1.53 14.30 3.31
N LYS A 170 1.93 13.10 3.68
CA LYS A 170 3.34 12.80 3.91
C LYS A 170 4.18 13.03 2.66
N ILE A 171 3.73 12.55 1.51
CA ILE A 171 4.44 12.78 0.25
C ILE A 171 4.43 14.25 -0.15
N MET A 172 3.35 14.98 0.12
CA MET A 172 3.27 16.42 -0.10
C MET A 172 4.32 17.18 0.72
N TYR A 173 4.41 16.92 2.03
CA TYR A 173 5.38 17.60 2.88
C TYR A 173 6.83 17.25 2.52
N LEU A 174 7.09 16.00 2.13
CA LEU A 174 8.42 15.59 1.69
C LEU A 174 8.82 16.26 0.37
N ALA A 175 7.88 16.40 -0.56
CA ALA A 175 8.12 17.13 -1.81
C ALA A 175 8.31 18.64 -1.57
N GLU A 176 7.49 19.25 -0.71
CA GLU A 176 7.62 20.67 -0.34
C GLU A 176 8.98 20.95 0.34
N ASP A 177 9.41 20.06 1.24
CA ASP A 177 10.73 20.16 1.86
C ASP A 177 11.86 20.06 0.83
N TYR A 178 11.74 19.15 -0.13
CA TYR A 178 12.65 19.05 -1.26
C TYR A 178 12.70 20.35 -2.07
N PHE A 179 11.54 20.93 -2.41
CA PHE A 179 11.46 22.19 -3.16
C PHE A 179 12.10 23.35 -2.40
N ARG A 180 11.94 23.44 -1.07
CA ARG A 180 12.63 24.45 -0.24
C ARG A 180 14.15 24.27 -0.26
N LYS A 181 14.62 23.06 -0.02
CA LYS A 181 16.05 22.74 0.01
C LYS A 181 16.76 23.02 -1.31
N HIS A 182 16.03 22.85 -2.43
CA HIS A 182 16.57 23.10 -3.77
C HIS A 182 16.25 24.50 -4.32
N LYS A 183 15.71 25.39 -3.47
CA LYS A 183 15.40 26.80 -3.81
C LYS A 183 14.42 26.97 -4.98
N ILE A 184 13.54 26.00 -5.20
CA ILE A 184 12.47 26.04 -6.22
C ILE A 184 11.08 26.24 -5.62
N ARG A 185 10.96 26.36 -4.29
CA ARG A 185 9.67 26.47 -3.60
C ARG A 185 8.85 27.69 -4.06
N SER A 186 9.50 28.82 -4.37
CA SER A 186 8.83 30.03 -4.88
C SER A 186 8.18 29.83 -6.26
N ASN A 187 8.65 28.88 -7.03
CA ASN A 187 8.12 28.55 -8.36
C ASN A 187 7.06 27.43 -8.31
N ALA A 188 6.86 26.81 -7.14
CA ALA A 188 5.96 25.70 -6.94
C ALA A 188 4.67 26.17 -6.26
N ASN A 189 3.54 26.05 -6.94
CA ASN A 189 2.24 26.15 -6.32
C ASN A 189 1.86 24.76 -5.77
N VAL A 190 2.10 24.56 -4.46
CA VAL A 190 1.82 23.27 -3.80
C VAL A 190 0.35 23.24 -3.37
N ILE A 191 -0.38 22.25 -3.88
CA ILE A 191 -1.83 22.10 -3.67
C ILE A 191 -2.11 20.73 -3.06
N TYR A 192 -2.88 20.69 -1.99
CA TYR A 192 -3.45 19.48 -1.43
C TYR A 192 -4.95 19.43 -1.68
N ALA A 193 -5.42 18.44 -2.41
CA ALA A 193 -6.84 18.25 -2.70
C ALA A 193 -7.39 17.05 -1.91
N THR A 194 -8.43 17.28 -1.11
CA THR A 194 -9.03 16.26 -0.24
C THR A 194 -10.56 16.37 -0.24
N PRO A 195 -11.30 15.26 -0.26
CA PRO A 195 -12.76 15.26 -0.12
C PRO A 195 -13.22 15.40 1.34
N LYS A 196 -12.29 15.56 2.27
CA LYS A 196 -12.57 15.70 3.70
C LYS A 196 -12.70 17.18 4.10
N ASP A 197 -13.41 17.45 5.19
CA ASP A 197 -13.53 18.78 5.78
C ASP A 197 -12.34 19.16 6.67
N ALA A 198 -11.39 18.24 6.86
CA ALA A 198 -10.21 18.40 7.68
C ALA A 198 -9.00 17.67 7.07
N LEU A 199 -7.79 18.12 7.41
CA LEU A 199 -6.55 17.48 6.97
C LEU A 199 -6.37 16.11 7.63
N PHE A 200 -6.82 15.95 8.86
CA PHE A 200 -6.67 14.71 9.61
C PHE A 200 -7.83 14.49 10.59
N ASP A 201 -8.22 13.22 10.79
CA ASP A 201 -9.40 12.86 11.58
C ASP A 201 -9.22 13.08 13.11
N VAL A 202 -7.98 13.22 13.60
CA VAL A 202 -7.70 13.50 15.01
C VAL A 202 -7.50 14.98 15.21
N GLY A 203 -8.45 15.65 15.87
CA GLY A 203 -8.51 17.13 15.99
C GLY A 203 -7.23 17.79 16.52
N LYS A 204 -6.55 17.16 17.50
CA LYS A 204 -5.28 17.68 18.01
C LYS A 204 -4.19 17.75 16.92
N TYR A 205 -4.11 16.74 16.07
CA TYR A 205 -3.14 16.71 14.96
C TYR A 205 -3.62 17.59 13.82
N ASN A 206 -4.92 17.62 13.54
CA ASN A 206 -5.47 18.47 12.49
C ASN A 206 -5.11 19.94 12.70
N LYS A 207 -5.31 20.46 13.91
CA LYS A 207 -4.97 21.85 14.25
C LYS A 207 -3.50 22.20 13.98
N GLU A 208 -2.60 21.28 14.30
CA GLU A 208 -1.17 21.50 14.04
C GLU A 208 -0.85 21.41 12.54
N LEU A 209 -1.50 20.51 11.81
CA LEU A 209 -1.32 20.37 10.36
C LEU A 209 -1.85 21.60 9.62
N GLU A 210 -2.98 22.18 10.05
CA GLU A 210 -3.53 23.43 9.52
C GLU A 210 -2.52 24.58 9.69
N ARG A 211 -1.95 24.75 10.88
CA ARG A 211 -0.88 25.74 11.12
C ARG A 211 0.29 25.55 10.18
N ILE A 212 0.75 24.31 9.98
CA ILE A 212 1.91 24.01 9.11
C ILE A 212 1.60 24.30 7.64
N VAL A 213 0.42 23.96 7.12
CA VAL A 213 0.08 24.26 5.71
C VAL A 213 -0.02 25.75 5.45
N GLU A 214 -0.53 26.53 6.43
CA GLU A 214 -0.56 27.99 6.38
C GLU A 214 0.86 28.57 6.36
N GLU A 215 1.71 28.22 7.33
CA GLU A 215 3.10 28.67 7.43
C GLU A 215 3.93 28.34 6.19
N ARG A 216 3.65 27.22 5.53
CA ARG A 216 4.35 26.78 4.33
C ARG A 216 3.70 27.25 3.03
N ASN A 217 2.65 28.06 3.12
CA ASN A 217 1.91 28.55 1.97
C ASN A 217 1.47 27.41 1.03
N ILE A 218 0.87 26.36 1.60
CA ILE A 218 0.29 25.24 0.86
C ILE A 218 -1.20 25.49 0.69
N THR A 219 -1.70 25.45 -0.52
CA THR A 219 -3.14 25.59 -0.80
C THR A 219 -3.84 24.28 -0.48
N VAL A 220 -4.89 24.32 0.32
CA VAL A 220 -5.74 23.15 0.61
C VAL A 220 -7.10 23.35 -0.05
N ASN A 221 -7.46 22.41 -0.92
CA ASN A 221 -8.79 22.37 -1.53
C ASN A 221 -9.60 21.28 -0.81
N TYR A 222 -10.56 21.72 -0.01
CA TYR A 222 -11.59 20.88 0.59
C TYR A 222 -12.78 20.77 -0.36
N ASN A 223 -13.51 19.66 -0.33
CA ASN A 223 -14.78 19.51 -1.07
C ASN A 223 -15.95 19.79 -0.19
#